data_5ca3421254d889a6026b22ce9b9b4c40
#
_entry.id   5ca3421254d889a6026b22ce9b9b4c40
#
_cell.length_a   1.000
_cell.length_b   1.000
_cell.length_c   1.000
_cell.angle_alpha   90.00
_cell.angle_beta   90.00
_cell.angle_gamma   90.00
#
_symmetry.space_group_name_H-M   'P 1'
#
loop_
_entity.id
_entity.type
_entity.pdbx_description
1 polymer ?
#
loop_
_entity_poly.entity_id
_entity_poly.type
_entity_poly.pdbx_seq_one_letter_code
_entity_poly.pdbx_strand_id
1 'polypeptide(L)'
;MYKLWNMLAEMKSDAYEWVELSHSMNNDSPVWSGIPAGSVEVSKTVFDWGNPMLECLIQTFKFPGQYGTHIDFPGHFVKDMPLSEAFGAQQMLFPLCVIDITAKVAEDVHYAVTVEDIKDYEAEYGPIPDGAFVALRTDWYKNWPDMDKLSGIAADGSENFPGWSLPALQYIYEERNAAANGHETLDTDASAEAAKAGDLACERYVLGKGKLQIEVLQNLDRVAPAGALLVAAWPRIEGATGLPVRVLAITPKK
;
A
#
# COMPACT_ATOMS: atom_id res chain seq x y z
N MET A 1 20.07 -18.66 24.50
CA MET A 1 19.93 -18.09 23.13
C MET A 1 19.12 -16.80 23.23
N TYR A 2 19.43 -15.76 22.45
CA TYR A 2 18.73 -14.48 22.54
C TYR A 2 17.31 -14.57 21.99
N LYS A 3 16.32 -14.02 22.70
CA LYS A 3 14.88 -14.13 22.36
C LYS A 3 14.58 -13.68 20.91
N LEU A 4 15.11 -12.51 20.50
CA LEU A 4 14.88 -12.00 19.15
C LEU A 4 15.46 -12.90 18.04
N TRP A 5 16.57 -13.57 18.30
CA TRP A 5 17.14 -14.51 17.32
C TRP A 5 16.30 -15.77 17.19
N ASN A 6 15.71 -16.25 18.29
CA ASN A 6 14.77 -17.38 18.25
C ASN A 6 13.50 -17.02 17.47
N MET A 7 12.94 -15.83 17.71
CA MET A 7 11.79 -15.33 16.96
C MET A 7 12.10 -15.21 15.46
N LEU A 8 13.28 -14.70 15.09
CA LEU A 8 13.70 -14.64 13.69
C LEU A 8 13.86 -16.04 13.08
N ALA A 9 14.44 -16.99 13.82
CA ALA A 9 14.59 -18.37 13.36
C ALA A 9 13.22 -19.04 13.15
N GLU A 10 12.27 -18.79 14.06
CA GLU A 10 10.88 -19.23 13.94
C GLU A 10 10.22 -18.66 12.67
N MET A 11 10.28 -17.33 12.47
CA MET A 11 9.73 -16.68 11.28
C MET A 11 10.37 -17.14 9.96
N LYS A 12 11.59 -17.69 10.00
CA LYS A 12 12.28 -18.27 8.83
C LYS A 12 12.10 -19.79 8.70
N SER A 13 11.34 -20.41 9.59
CA SER A 13 11.02 -21.84 9.51
C SER A 13 10.01 -22.13 8.41
N ASP A 14 9.79 -23.42 8.14
CA ASP A 14 8.80 -23.86 7.16
C ASP A 14 7.34 -23.60 7.57
N ALA A 15 7.10 -23.12 8.80
CA ALA A 15 5.76 -22.74 9.27
C ALA A 15 5.25 -21.42 8.67
N TYR A 16 6.16 -20.62 8.12
CA TYR A 16 5.84 -19.29 7.59
C TYR A 16 6.28 -19.13 6.14
N GLU A 17 5.58 -18.26 5.42
CA GLU A 17 5.94 -17.77 4.09
C GLU A 17 6.26 -16.28 4.16
N TRP A 18 7.23 -15.84 3.34
CA TRP A 18 7.58 -14.45 3.15
C TRP A 18 7.06 -14.02 1.78
N VAL A 19 6.07 -13.15 1.77
CA VAL A 19 5.37 -12.70 0.55
C VAL A 19 5.76 -11.27 0.23
N GLU A 20 6.26 -11.03 -0.99
CA GLU A 20 6.52 -9.69 -1.50
C GLU A 20 5.21 -9.01 -1.87
N LEU A 21 4.90 -7.87 -1.24
CA LEU A 21 3.67 -7.11 -1.46
C LEU A 21 3.89 -5.85 -2.30
N SER A 22 5.12 -5.57 -2.74
CA SER A 22 5.43 -4.44 -3.60
C SER A 22 5.66 -4.88 -5.03
N HIS A 23 5.14 -4.11 -5.98
CA HIS A 23 5.48 -4.28 -7.40
C HIS A 23 6.94 -3.91 -7.69
N SER A 24 7.55 -4.61 -8.64
CA SER A 24 8.84 -4.18 -9.19
C SER A 24 8.66 -2.92 -10.02
N MET A 25 9.52 -1.93 -9.80
CA MET A 25 9.50 -0.67 -10.54
C MET A 25 10.51 -0.67 -11.69
N ASN A 26 10.12 -0.13 -12.83
CA ASN A 26 10.97 0.15 -13.98
C ASN A 26 10.41 1.36 -14.76
N ASN A 27 11.02 1.75 -15.88
CA ASN A 27 10.58 2.90 -16.66
C ASN A 27 9.15 2.79 -17.24
N ASP A 28 8.62 1.57 -17.33
CA ASP A 28 7.28 1.28 -17.89
C ASP A 28 6.23 1.11 -16.77
N SER A 29 6.61 1.28 -15.51
CA SER A 29 5.66 1.22 -14.40
C SER A 29 4.66 2.36 -14.52
N PRO A 30 3.36 2.12 -14.22
CA PRO A 30 2.32 3.12 -14.28
C PRO A 30 2.63 4.35 -13.43
N VAL A 31 2.27 5.50 -13.95
CA VAL A 31 2.37 6.79 -13.24
C VAL A 31 1.12 7.61 -13.52
N TRP A 32 0.62 8.27 -12.50
CA TRP A 32 -0.55 9.14 -12.63
C TRP A 32 -0.37 10.19 -13.73
N SER A 33 -1.38 10.40 -14.57
CA SER A 33 -1.36 11.29 -15.74
C SER A 33 -1.08 12.77 -15.40
N GLY A 34 -1.31 13.19 -14.15
CA GLY A 34 -0.97 14.52 -13.65
C GLY A 34 0.53 14.75 -13.44
N ILE A 35 1.35 13.71 -13.44
CA ILE A 35 2.80 13.83 -13.31
C ILE A 35 3.40 14.23 -14.68
N PRO A 36 4.21 15.31 -14.77
CA PRO A 36 4.79 15.75 -16.03
C PRO A 36 5.63 14.69 -16.72
N ALA A 37 5.55 14.62 -18.04
CA ALA A 37 6.41 13.73 -18.85
C ALA A 37 7.90 13.95 -18.54
N GLY A 38 8.69 12.87 -18.50
CA GLY A 38 10.11 12.90 -18.16
C GLY A 38 10.40 13.01 -16.65
N SER A 39 9.40 12.84 -15.79
CA SER A 39 9.58 12.78 -14.34
C SER A 39 10.10 11.42 -13.87
N VAL A 40 10.08 10.40 -14.73
CA VAL A 40 10.54 9.04 -14.42
C VAL A 40 11.76 8.70 -15.27
N GLU A 41 12.84 8.29 -14.61
CA GLU A 41 14.04 7.71 -15.20
C GLU A 41 14.64 6.73 -14.18
N VAL A 42 14.20 5.49 -14.22
CA VAL A 42 14.65 4.44 -13.31
C VAL A 42 15.92 3.81 -13.84
N SER A 43 16.94 3.70 -12.98
CA SER A 43 18.20 3.01 -13.28
C SER A 43 19.05 3.63 -14.40
N LYS A 44 19.15 4.96 -14.47
CA LYS A 44 20.13 5.61 -15.36
C LYS A 44 21.56 5.36 -14.89
N THR A 45 22.35 4.71 -15.71
CA THR A 45 23.78 4.50 -15.45
C THR A 45 24.56 5.80 -15.58
N VAL A 46 25.34 6.14 -14.56
CA VAL A 46 26.27 7.30 -14.54
C VAL A 46 27.73 6.87 -14.53
N PHE A 47 28.03 5.67 -14.00
CA PHE A 47 29.31 4.99 -14.12
C PHE A 47 29.05 3.55 -14.51
N ASP A 48 29.86 3.00 -15.42
CA ASP A 48 29.82 1.60 -15.82
C ASP A 48 31.19 0.91 -15.60
N TRP A 49 31.22 -0.41 -15.79
CA TRP A 49 32.40 -1.24 -15.60
C TRP A 49 33.60 -0.89 -16.50
N GLY A 50 33.38 -0.13 -17.58
CA GLY A 50 34.43 0.37 -18.47
C GLY A 50 35.01 1.73 -18.06
N ASN A 51 34.61 2.30 -16.93
CA ASN A 51 35.11 3.60 -16.48
C ASN A 51 36.56 3.50 -16.01
N PRO A 52 37.50 4.27 -16.60
CA PRO A 52 38.93 4.17 -16.27
C PRO A 52 39.28 4.67 -14.87
N MET A 53 38.39 5.42 -14.21
CA MET A 53 38.65 5.95 -12.85
C MET A 53 38.23 4.97 -11.77
N LEU A 54 37.16 4.16 -12.03
CA LEU A 54 36.62 3.26 -11.03
C LEU A 54 35.79 2.15 -11.72
N GLU A 55 36.19 0.90 -11.53
CA GLU A 55 35.45 -0.28 -12.00
C GLU A 55 34.24 -0.53 -11.10
N CYS A 56 33.16 0.19 -11.33
CA CYS A 56 31.89 -0.01 -10.62
C CYS A 56 30.72 0.42 -11.50
N LEU A 57 29.53 -0.07 -11.13
CA LEU A 57 28.27 0.38 -11.69
C LEU A 57 27.58 1.31 -10.71
N ILE A 58 27.37 2.58 -11.09
CA ILE A 58 26.61 3.55 -10.31
C ILE A 58 25.44 4.03 -11.15
N GLN A 59 24.26 4.03 -10.55
CA GLN A 59 23.02 4.44 -11.18
C GLN A 59 22.35 5.57 -10.39
N THR A 60 21.61 6.41 -11.08
CA THR A 60 20.69 7.37 -10.49
C THR A 60 19.25 6.93 -10.73
N PHE A 61 18.36 7.37 -9.83
CA PHE A 61 16.94 7.09 -9.88
C PHE A 61 16.18 8.41 -9.78
N LYS A 62 15.21 8.61 -10.66
CA LYS A 62 14.33 9.77 -10.67
C LYS A 62 12.88 9.30 -10.84
N PHE A 63 12.04 9.56 -9.88
CA PHE A 63 10.62 9.25 -9.90
C PHE A 63 9.88 10.10 -8.84
N PRO A 64 8.56 10.32 -8.99
CA PRO A 64 7.74 10.96 -7.96
C PRO A 64 7.67 10.09 -6.69
N GLY A 65 7.30 10.69 -5.56
CA GLY A 65 7.11 9.95 -4.31
C GLY A 65 6.05 8.85 -4.43
N GLN A 66 4.95 9.16 -5.10
CA GLN A 66 3.82 8.26 -5.37
C GLN A 66 4.08 7.45 -6.66
N TYR A 67 5.05 6.53 -6.61
CA TYR A 67 5.44 5.72 -7.76
C TYR A 67 5.51 4.23 -7.42
N GLY A 68 4.76 3.41 -8.18
CA GLY A 68 4.60 1.98 -7.90
C GLY A 68 3.92 1.76 -6.55
N THR A 69 4.29 0.68 -5.84
CA THR A 69 3.85 0.52 -4.44
C THR A 69 4.51 1.58 -3.58
N HIS A 70 3.71 2.45 -2.98
CA HIS A 70 4.20 3.61 -2.23
C HIS A 70 3.44 3.81 -0.92
N ILE A 71 4.07 4.54 -0.02
CA ILE A 71 3.49 4.97 1.25
C ILE A 71 3.22 6.47 1.20
N ASP A 72 2.06 6.91 1.69
CA ASP A 72 1.71 8.29 1.86
C ASP A 72 1.80 8.73 3.31
N PHE A 73 2.33 9.93 3.49
CA PHE A 73 2.42 10.61 4.76
C PHE A 73 1.35 11.70 4.85
N PRO A 74 0.88 12.05 6.05
CA PRO A 74 -0.23 13.00 6.26
C PRO A 74 -0.13 14.31 5.47
N GLY A 75 1.08 14.85 5.33
CA GLY A 75 1.32 16.08 4.58
C GLY A 75 1.12 15.96 3.06
N HIS A 76 0.80 14.77 2.53
CA HIS A 76 0.43 14.59 1.13
C HIS A 76 -0.89 15.30 0.79
N PHE A 77 -1.93 15.08 1.58
CA PHE A 77 -3.27 15.63 1.35
C PHE A 77 -3.65 16.77 2.31
N VAL A 78 -2.96 16.90 3.43
CA VAL A 78 -3.31 17.89 4.44
C VAL A 78 -2.11 18.79 4.75
N LYS A 79 -2.26 20.08 4.38
CA LYS A 79 -1.22 21.08 4.58
C LYS A 79 -0.78 21.14 6.04
N ASP A 80 0.52 21.30 6.26
CA ASP A 80 1.18 21.46 7.57
C ASP A 80 1.08 20.21 8.48
N MET A 81 0.65 19.06 7.94
CA MET A 81 0.67 17.77 8.63
C MET A 81 2.06 17.10 8.54
N PRO A 82 2.34 16.09 9.39
CA PRO A 82 3.63 15.40 9.42
C PRO A 82 4.04 14.80 8.06
N LEU A 83 5.33 14.86 7.78
CA LEU A 83 6.00 14.27 6.62
C LEU A 83 6.84 13.06 7.04
N SER A 84 7.54 12.44 6.10
CA SER A 84 8.25 11.15 6.28
C SER A 84 9.18 11.09 7.49
N GLU A 85 9.86 12.18 7.83
CA GLU A 85 10.80 12.23 8.96
C GLU A 85 10.15 12.11 10.34
N ALA A 86 8.83 12.36 10.43
CA ALA A 86 8.07 12.23 11.67
C ALA A 86 7.80 10.77 12.07
N PHE A 87 8.01 9.82 11.14
CA PHE A 87 7.69 8.41 11.34
C PHE A 87 8.94 7.59 11.58
N GLY A 88 8.99 6.92 12.72
CA GLY A 88 10.18 6.17 13.17
C GLY A 88 10.14 4.68 12.80
N ALA A 89 11.22 3.98 13.13
CA ALA A 89 11.40 2.57 12.78
C ALA A 89 10.33 1.62 13.36
N GLN A 90 9.70 1.97 14.49
CA GLN A 90 8.62 1.15 15.07
C GLN A 90 7.36 1.13 14.20
N GLN A 91 7.18 2.16 13.35
CA GLN A 91 6.05 2.29 12.43
C GLN A 91 6.32 1.60 11.08
N MET A 92 7.30 0.71 11.03
CA MET A 92 7.63 -0.14 9.87
C MET A 92 7.24 -1.60 10.06
N LEU A 93 6.69 -1.97 11.23
CA LEU A 93 6.30 -3.34 11.55
C LEU A 93 4.93 -3.35 12.23
N PHE A 94 3.99 -4.11 11.67
CA PHE A 94 2.60 -4.12 12.09
C PHE A 94 2.05 -5.55 12.17
N PRO A 95 1.09 -5.83 13.07
CA PRO A 95 0.13 -6.92 12.86
C PRO A 95 -0.64 -6.66 11.55
N LEU A 96 -0.77 -7.66 10.69
CA LEU A 96 -1.46 -7.53 9.40
C LEU A 96 -2.81 -8.24 9.44
N CYS A 97 -3.85 -7.50 9.08
CA CYS A 97 -5.20 -8.00 8.80
C CYS A 97 -5.51 -7.80 7.31
N VAL A 98 -6.00 -8.82 6.62
CA VAL A 98 -6.39 -8.75 5.20
C VAL A 98 -7.89 -8.95 5.07
N ILE A 99 -8.60 -7.88 4.73
CA ILE A 99 -10.04 -7.89 4.45
C ILE A 99 -10.22 -8.25 2.98
N ASP A 100 -10.84 -9.41 2.71
CA ASP A 100 -11.07 -9.91 1.35
C ASP A 100 -12.47 -9.55 0.86
N ILE A 101 -12.55 -8.70 -0.15
CA ILE A 101 -13.81 -8.32 -0.82
C ILE A 101 -13.86 -8.77 -2.28
N THR A 102 -13.00 -9.69 -2.69
CA THR A 102 -12.90 -10.12 -4.10
C THR A 102 -14.20 -10.62 -4.69
N ALA A 103 -15.01 -11.36 -3.91
CA ALA A 103 -16.34 -11.82 -4.36
C ALA A 103 -17.30 -10.66 -4.63
N LYS A 104 -17.26 -9.61 -3.81
CA LYS A 104 -18.07 -8.41 -3.98
C LYS A 104 -17.63 -7.58 -5.20
N VAL A 105 -16.33 -7.45 -5.38
CA VAL A 105 -15.73 -6.77 -6.55
C VAL A 105 -16.06 -7.48 -7.86
N ALA A 106 -16.17 -8.81 -7.86
CA ALA A 106 -16.58 -9.58 -9.02
C ALA A 106 -18.05 -9.32 -9.43
N GLU A 107 -18.90 -8.94 -8.49
CA GLU A 107 -20.31 -8.56 -8.72
C GLU A 107 -20.46 -7.08 -9.05
N ASP A 108 -19.67 -6.21 -8.40
CA ASP A 108 -19.69 -4.76 -8.58
C ASP A 108 -18.26 -4.20 -8.51
N VAL A 109 -17.73 -3.78 -9.64
CA VAL A 109 -16.38 -3.22 -9.76
C VAL A 109 -16.18 -1.93 -8.94
N HIS A 110 -17.28 -1.23 -8.61
CA HIS A 110 -17.26 0.00 -7.80
C HIS A 110 -17.40 -0.27 -6.31
N TYR A 111 -17.37 -1.53 -5.89
CA TYR A 111 -17.66 -1.88 -4.52
C TYR A 111 -16.74 -1.15 -3.53
N ALA A 112 -17.36 -0.42 -2.61
CA ALA A 112 -16.67 0.19 -1.47
C ALA A 112 -16.88 -0.71 -0.24
N VAL A 113 -15.78 -1.16 0.38
CA VAL A 113 -15.84 -2.01 1.59
C VAL A 113 -16.70 -1.35 2.67
N THR A 114 -17.55 -2.14 3.32
CA THR A 114 -18.48 -1.68 4.34
C THR A 114 -18.03 -2.04 5.74
N VAL A 115 -18.63 -1.43 6.76
CA VAL A 115 -18.44 -1.80 8.17
C VAL A 115 -18.86 -3.25 8.43
N GLU A 116 -19.87 -3.73 7.72
CA GLU A 116 -20.35 -5.10 7.87
C GLU A 116 -19.34 -6.12 7.35
N ASP A 117 -18.68 -5.85 6.21
CA ASP A 117 -17.58 -6.70 5.72
C ASP A 117 -16.46 -6.85 6.76
N ILE A 118 -16.14 -5.76 7.47
CA ILE A 118 -15.13 -5.78 8.54
C ILE A 118 -15.62 -6.60 9.73
N LYS A 119 -16.89 -6.48 10.12
CA LYS A 119 -17.46 -7.27 11.21
C LYS A 119 -17.57 -8.75 10.85
N ASP A 120 -17.87 -9.07 9.61
CA ASP A 120 -17.86 -10.47 9.11
C ASP A 120 -16.44 -11.05 9.21
N TYR A 121 -15.42 -10.29 8.80
CA TYR A 121 -14.03 -10.65 9.03
C TYR A 121 -13.74 -10.88 10.52
N GLU A 122 -14.15 -9.96 11.39
CA GLU A 122 -13.91 -10.08 12.83
C GLU A 122 -14.65 -11.28 13.47
N ALA A 123 -15.83 -11.61 12.96
CA ALA A 123 -16.59 -12.79 13.42
C ALA A 123 -15.85 -14.11 13.12
N GLU A 124 -15.12 -14.16 12.01
CA GLU A 124 -14.38 -15.35 11.58
C GLU A 124 -12.96 -15.43 12.19
N TYR A 125 -12.24 -14.30 12.22
CA TYR A 125 -10.80 -14.27 12.54
C TYR A 125 -10.48 -13.61 13.88
N GLY A 126 -11.48 -13.04 14.54
CA GLY A 126 -11.30 -12.25 15.77
C GLY A 126 -11.11 -10.75 15.49
N PRO A 127 -11.19 -9.93 16.53
CA PRO A 127 -11.14 -8.47 16.39
C PRO A 127 -9.80 -8.00 15.82
N ILE A 128 -9.84 -6.97 14.98
CA ILE A 128 -8.65 -6.28 14.50
C ILE A 128 -7.83 -5.79 15.70
N PRO A 129 -6.55 -6.20 15.84
CA PRO A 129 -5.74 -5.82 16.99
C PRO A 129 -5.35 -4.34 16.96
N ASP A 130 -5.17 -3.76 18.14
CA ASP A 130 -4.63 -2.40 18.30
C ASP A 130 -3.32 -2.23 17.54
N GLY A 131 -3.17 -1.12 16.81
CA GLY A 131 -1.98 -0.83 16.02
C GLY A 131 -1.82 -1.67 14.76
N ALA A 132 -2.84 -2.37 14.28
CA ALA A 132 -2.78 -3.16 13.05
C ALA A 132 -2.62 -2.31 11.79
N PHE A 133 -2.00 -2.91 10.77
CA PHE A 133 -2.16 -2.53 9.38
C PHE A 133 -3.33 -3.33 8.79
N VAL A 134 -4.34 -2.62 8.25
CA VAL A 134 -5.50 -3.26 7.63
C VAL A 134 -5.41 -3.14 6.12
N ALA A 135 -5.20 -4.25 5.44
CA ALA A 135 -5.09 -4.31 3.98
C ALA A 135 -6.43 -4.74 3.35
N LEU A 136 -6.83 -4.07 2.27
CA LEU A 136 -8.01 -4.40 1.47
C LEU A 136 -7.58 -5.22 0.25
N ARG A 137 -7.99 -6.49 0.21
CA ARG A 137 -7.77 -7.38 -0.92
C ARG A 137 -8.93 -7.28 -1.90
N THR A 138 -8.61 -6.96 -3.14
CA THR A 138 -9.54 -6.80 -4.28
C THR A 138 -9.15 -7.65 -5.47
N ASP A 139 -7.95 -8.23 -5.46
CA ASP A 139 -7.26 -8.83 -6.61
C ASP A 139 -6.98 -7.83 -7.76
N TRP A 140 -7.09 -6.52 -7.49
CA TRP A 140 -6.89 -5.45 -8.48
C TRP A 140 -5.44 -5.36 -8.97
N TYR A 141 -4.48 -5.80 -8.16
CA TYR A 141 -3.06 -5.87 -8.52
C TYR A 141 -2.79 -6.66 -9.81
N LYS A 142 -3.70 -7.56 -10.21
CA LYS A 142 -3.59 -8.36 -11.44
C LYS A 142 -3.68 -7.52 -12.72
N ASN A 143 -4.11 -6.26 -12.60
CA ASN A 143 -4.12 -5.29 -13.69
C ASN A 143 -2.74 -4.64 -13.94
N TRP A 144 -1.80 -4.77 -13.00
CA TRP A 144 -0.45 -4.23 -13.15
C TRP A 144 0.31 -4.91 -14.33
N PRO A 145 1.08 -4.17 -15.17
CA PRO A 145 1.36 -2.73 -15.12
C PRO A 145 0.50 -1.89 -16.08
N ASP A 146 -0.68 -2.34 -16.47
CA ASP A 146 -1.56 -1.68 -17.43
C ASP A 146 -2.33 -0.53 -16.74
N MET A 147 -1.95 0.73 -17.03
CA MET A 147 -2.54 1.91 -16.38
C MET A 147 -4.05 2.04 -16.69
N ASP A 148 -4.47 1.73 -17.91
CA ASP A 148 -5.89 1.83 -18.30
C ASP A 148 -6.74 0.81 -17.51
N LYS A 149 -6.20 -0.39 -17.30
CA LYS A 149 -6.86 -1.40 -16.46
C LYS A 149 -6.82 -1.07 -14.97
N LEU A 150 -5.71 -0.49 -14.49
CA LEU A 150 -5.61 -0.07 -13.09
C LEU A 150 -6.60 1.05 -12.77
N SER A 151 -6.73 2.05 -13.64
CA SER A 151 -7.72 3.13 -13.53
C SER A 151 -9.13 2.66 -13.85
N GLY A 152 -9.30 1.51 -14.51
CA GLY A 152 -10.61 1.01 -14.93
C GLY A 152 -11.35 1.98 -15.84
N ILE A 153 -10.66 2.69 -16.74
CA ILE A 153 -11.24 3.74 -17.56
C ILE A 153 -12.29 3.17 -18.50
N ALA A 154 -13.54 3.64 -18.36
CA ALA A 154 -14.65 3.32 -19.23
C ALA A 154 -14.65 4.18 -20.50
N ALA A 155 -15.52 3.83 -21.46
CA ALA A 155 -15.65 4.56 -22.73
C ALA A 155 -16.09 6.03 -22.58
N ASP A 156 -16.74 6.37 -21.48
CA ASP A 156 -17.14 7.74 -21.13
C ASP A 156 -16.07 8.52 -20.35
N GLY A 157 -14.92 7.89 -20.09
CA GLY A 157 -13.80 8.47 -19.36
C GLY A 157 -13.91 8.38 -17.84
N SER A 158 -14.95 7.72 -17.30
CA SER A 158 -15.06 7.47 -15.87
C SER A 158 -14.08 6.39 -15.42
N GLU A 159 -13.60 6.51 -14.19
CA GLU A 159 -12.76 5.51 -13.54
C GLU A 159 -13.66 4.50 -12.79
N ASN A 160 -13.25 3.23 -12.81
CA ASN A 160 -14.04 2.12 -12.27
C ASN A 160 -13.12 1.16 -11.52
N PHE A 161 -12.99 1.36 -10.21
CA PHE A 161 -12.21 0.49 -9.32
C PHE A 161 -12.83 0.46 -7.92
N PRO A 162 -12.65 -0.67 -7.19
CA PRO A 162 -13.10 -0.81 -5.81
C PRO A 162 -12.21 -0.03 -4.85
N GLY A 163 -12.64 0.10 -3.60
CA GLY A 163 -11.81 0.75 -2.60
C GLY A 163 -12.44 0.80 -1.22
N TRP A 164 -11.95 1.73 -0.41
CA TRP A 164 -12.47 1.99 0.92
C TRP A 164 -13.72 2.88 0.86
N SER A 165 -14.60 2.69 1.86
CA SER A 165 -15.63 3.67 2.20
C SER A 165 -15.22 4.44 3.46
N LEU A 166 -15.67 5.68 3.57
CA LEU A 166 -15.38 6.50 4.75
C LEU A 166 -15.88 5.87 6.06
N PRO A 167 -17.10 5.27 6.15
CA PRO A 167 -17.53 4.58 7.36
C PRO A 167 -16.65 3.39 7.76
N ALA A 168 -16.13 2.64 6.77
CA ALA A 168 -15.23 1.51 7.03
C ALA A 168 -13.88 1.99 7.61
N LEU A 169 -13.31 3.06 7.07
CA LEU A 169 -12.09 3.68 7.61
C LEU A 169 -12.32 4.26 9.00
N GLN A 170 -13.45 4.93 9.24
CA GLN A 170 -13.81 5.41 10.58
C GLN A 170 -13.87 4.25 11.58
N TYR A 171 -14.46 3.13 11.20
CA TYR A 171 -14.56 1.95 12.07
C TYR A 171 -13.17 1.39 12.44
N ILE A 172 -12.27 1.18 11.48
CA ILE A 172 -10.94 0.64 11.78
C ILE A 172 -10.08 1.62 12.59
N TYR A 173 -10.21 2.91 12.39
CA TYR A 173 -9.39 3.90 13.10
C TYR A 173 -9.97 4.33 14.45
N GLU A 174 -11.29 4.47 14.57
CA GLU A 174 -11.91 5.01 15.76
C GLU A 174 -12.35 3.91 16.74
N GLU A 175 -12.76 2.73 16.21
CA GLU A 175 -13.23 1.62 17.04
C GLU A 175 -12.15 0.54 17.26
N ARG A 176 -11.14 0.44 16.39
CA ARG A 176 -10.10 -0.60 16.44
C ARG A 176 -8.69 -0.04 16.60
N ASN A 177 -8.54 1.29 16.57
CA ASN A 177 -7.26 1.97 16.70
C ASN A 177 -6.18 1.42 15.75
N ALA A 178 -6.54 1.12 14.50
CA ALA A 178 -5.59 0.72 13.48
C ALA A 178 -4.48 1.78 13.31
N ALA A 179 -3.26 1.35 13.02
CA ALA A 179 -2.13 2.25 12.79
C ALA A 179 -2.08 2.77 11.36
N ALA A 180 -2.45 1.92 10.38
CA ALA A 180 -2.38 2.22 8.97
C ALA A 180 -3.37 1.35 8.17
N ASN A 181 -3.64 1.73 6.93
CA ASN A 181 -4.37 0.92 5.95
C ASN A 181 -3.57 0.80 4.65
N GLY A 182 -4.03 -0.10 3.78
CA GLY A 182 -3.51 -0.21 2.41
C GLY A 182 -4.46 -0.97 1.51
N HIS A 183 -4.17 -0.95 0.21
CA HIS A 183 -5.01 -1.54 -0.83
C HIS A 183 -4.23 -1.81 -2.12
N GLU A 184 -4.85 -2.51 -3.05
CA GLU A 184 -4.25 -2.90 -4.34
C GLU A 184 -4.59 -1.93 -5.47
N THR A 185 -5.45 -0.95 -5.22
CA THR A 185 -5.90 0.08 -6.16
C THR A 185 -4.98 1.31 -6.17
N LEU A 186 -5.20 2.23 -7.12
CA LEU A 186 -4.42 3.46 -7.27
C LEU A 186 -4.74 4.50 -6.19
N ASP A 187 -6.01 4.54 -5.76
CA ASP A 187 -6.51 5.49 -4.76
C ASP A 187 -7.20 4.74 -3.61
N THR A 188 -7.28 5.38 -2.46
CA THR A 188 -7.94 4.85 -1.25
C THR A 188 -9.45 4.73 -1.46
N ASP A 189 -10.08 5.76 -2.02
CA ASP A 189 -11.52 5.81 -2.26
C ASP A 189 -11.93 4.81 -3.34
N ALA A 190 -13.08 4.14 -3.17
CA ALA A 190 -13.71 3.51 -4.32
C ALA A 190 -14.10 4.59 -5.34
N SER A 191 -13.89 4.33 -6.64
CA SER A 191 -14.11 5.32 -7.70
C SER A 191 -15.49 5.97 -7.67
N ALA A 192 -16.56 5.21 -7.39
CA ALA A 192 -17.92 5.73 -7.27
C ALA A 192 -18.10 6.67 -6.05
N GLU A 193 -17.42 6.38 -4.93
CA GLU A 193 -17.45 7.25 -3.74
C GLU A 193 -16.69 8.56 -4.00
N ALA A 194 -15.52 8.49 -4.63
CA ALA A 194 -14.74 9.67 -5.04
C ALA A 194 -15.55 10.56 -6.01
N ALA A 195 -16.16 9.98 -7.03
CA ALA A 195 -16.99 10.70 -8.00
C ALA A 195 -18.19 11.38 -7.34
N LYS A 196 -18.85 10.71 -6.38
CA LYS A 196 -19.98 11.25 -5.63
C LYS A 196 -19.57 12.39 -4.70
N ALA A 197 -18.42 12.27 -4.04
CA ALA A 197 -17.88 13.29 -3.16
C ALA A 197 -17.29 14.49 -3.92
N GLY A 198 -16.82 14.28 -5.16
CA GLY A 198 -16.02 15.25 -5.92
C GLY A 198 -14.65 15.49 -5.28
N ASP A 199 -14.17 14.54 -4.46
CA ASP A 199 -12.90 14.58 -3.72
C ASP A 199 -12.50 13.15 -3.33
N LEU A 200 -11.21 12.92 -3.03
CA LEU A 200 -10.70 11.71 -2.39
C LEU A 200 -10.89 11.82 -0.87
N ALA A 201 -12.14 11.65 -0.44
CA ALA A 201 -12.55 11.91 0.94
C ALA A 201 -12.00 10.89 1.94
N CYS A 202 -11.85 9.64 1.51
CA CYS A 202 -11.26 8.56 2.31
C CYS A 202 -9.78 8.80 2.55
N GLU A 203 -9.03 9.11 1.50
CA GLU A 203 -7.61 9.42 1.60
C GLU A 203 -7.37 10.66 2.46
N ARG A 204 -8.11 11.74 2.21
CA ARG A 204 -8.05 12.95 3.03
C ARG A 204 -8.37 12.69 4.49
N TYR A 205 -9.30 11.79 4.79
CA TYR A 205 -9.64 11.40 6.15
C TYR A 205 -8.48 10.67 6.82
N VAL A 206 -7.93 9.64 6.17
CA VAL A 206 -6.80 8.85 6.70
C VAL A 206 -5.62 9.74 7.03
N LEU A 207 -5.17 10.53 6.06
CA LEU A 207 -4.01 11.41 6.19
C LEU A 207 -4.30 12.55 7.18
N GLY A 208 -5.53 13.07 7.22
CA GLY A 208 -5.99 14.06 8.19
C GLY A 208 -6.03 13.55 9.64
N LYS A 209 -6.17 12.25 9.85
CA LYS A 209 -6.03 11.60 11.17
C LYS A 209 -4.56 11.39 11.58
N GLY A 210 -3.60 11.78 10.75
CA GLY A 210 -2.18 11.55 11.01
C GLY A 210 -1.77 10.10 10.81
N LYS A 211 -2.54 9.33 10.04
CA LYS A 211 -2.29 7.91 9.77
C LYS A 211 -1.50 7.75 8.46
N LEU A 212 -0.92 6.57 8.29
CA LEU A 212 -0.20 6.16 7.08
C LEU A 212 -1.13 5.31 6.20
N GLN A 213 -0.93 5.38 4.89
CA GLN A 213 -1.53 4.44 3.95
C GLN A 213 -0.49 3.93 2.97
N ILE A 214 -0.73 2.73 2.41
CA ILE A 214 0.10 2.15 1.36
C ILE A 214 -0.81 1.74 0.20
N GLU A 215 -0.48 2.25 -0.97
CA GLU A 215 -1.22 2.03 -2.20
C GLU A 215 -0.50 1.08 -3.14
N VAL A 216 -1.27 0.48 -4.06
CA VAL A 216 -0.76 -0.42 -5.10
C VAL A 216 -0.01 -1.61 -4.51
N LEU A 217 -0.59 -2.24 -3.49
CA LEU A 217 -0.10 -3.53 -2.97
C LEU A 217 -0.37 -4.65 -3.98
N GLN A 218 0.35 -5.77 -3.84
CA GLN A 218 0.13 -6.99 -4.62
C GLN A 218 0.14 -8.25 -3.74
N ASN A 219 -0.29 -9.37 -4.29
CA ASN A 219 -0.18 -10.71 -3.68
C ASN A 219 -0.88 -10.86 -2.31
N LEU A 220 -1.88 -10.05 -2.00
CA LEU A 220 -2.65 -10.21 -0.76
C LEU A 220 -3.41 -11.55 -0.71
N ASP A 221 -3.66 -12.17 -1.86
CA ASP A 221 -4.24 -13.52 -2.01
C ASP A 221 -3.36 -14.64 -1.41
N ARG A 222 -2.04 -14.37 -1.25
CA ARG A 222 -1.08 -15.30 -0.66
C ARG A 222 -0.93 -15.14 0.85
N VAL A 223 -1.49 -14.09 1.42
CA VAL A 223 -1.40 -13.78 2.85
C VAL A 223 -2.59 -14.39 3.59
N ALA A 224 -2.34 -14.94 4.78
CA ALA A 224 -3.42 -15.36 5.67
C ALA A 224 -4.23 -14.13 6.12
N PRO A 225 -5.58 -14.22 6.22
CA PRO A 225 -6.41 -13.11 6.64
C PRO A 225 -6.02 -12.51 7.99
N ALA A 226 -5.54 -13.34 8.92
CA ALA A 226 -5.09 -12.94 10.25
C ALA A 226 -3.81 -13.67 10.66
N GLY A 227 -3.09 -13.12 11.64
CA GLY A 227 -1.88 -13.72 12.21
C GLY A 227 -0.59 -13.45 11.45
N ALA A 228 -0.64 -12.67 10.38
CA ALA A 228 0.55 -12.23 9.64
C ALA A 228 1.16 -10.95 10.26
N LEU A 229 2.42 -10.69 9.91
CA LEU A 229 3.11 -9.43 10.15
C LEU A 229 3.35 -8.74 8.81
N LEU A 230 3.23 -7.41 8.79
CA LEU A 230 3.65 -6.58 7.66
C LEU A 230 4.90 -5.81 8.04
N VAL A 231 5.88 -5.82 7.14
CA VAL A 231 7.07 -4.95 7.18
C VAL A 231 6.99 -3.98 6.01
N ALA A 232 7.01 -2.68 6.30
CA ALA A 232 7.07 -1.62 5.29
C ALA A 232 8.34 -0.80 5.52
N ALA A 233 9.28 -0.82 4.56
CA ALA A 233 10.56 -0.11 4.69
C ALA A 233 10.70 0.94 3.60
N TRP A 234 10.86 2.20 4.01
CA TRP A 234 11.09 3.34 3.12
C TRP A 234 12.41 4.06 3.45
N PRO A 235 13.02 4.74 2.47
CA PRO A 235 14.21 5.57 2.72
C PRO A 235 13.88 6.74 3.65
N ARG A 236 14.82 7.12 4.50
CA ARG A 236 14.65 8.27 5.38
C ARG A 236 14.99 9.57 4.64
N ILE A 237 14.02 10.10 3.91
CA ILE A 237 14.13 11.35 3.15
C ILE A 237 13.32 12.43 3.88
N GLU A 238 13.93 13.55 4.21
CA GLU A 238 13.23 14.68 4.85
C GLU A 238 12.31 15.39 3.86
N GLY A 239 11.13 15.78 4.32
CA GLY A 239 10.16 16.54 3.55
C GLY A 239 9.40 15.74 2.49
N ALA A 240 9.51 14.40 2.48
CA ALA A 240 8.76 13.60 1.53
C ALA A 240 7.29 13.45 1.96
N THR A 241 6.38 13.70 1.01
CA THR A 241 4.93 13.52 1.18
C THR A 241 4.50 12.08 0.91
N GLY A 242 5.26 11.35 0.09
CA GLY A 242 5.12 9.92 -0.19
C GLY A 242 6.44 9.37 -0.70
N LEU A 243 6.64 8.07 -0.60
CA LEU A 243 7.86 7.38 -1.04
C LEU A 243 7.53 5.98 -1.57
N PRO A 244 8.18 5.52 -2.66
CA PRO A 244 8.18 4.11 -2.96
C PRO A 244 8.61 3.31 -1.73
N VAL A 245 7.87 2.26 -1.42
CA VAL A 245 8.06 1.47 -0.23
C VAL A 245 8.21 0.00 -0.58
N ARG A 246 9.18 -0.69 0.04
CA ARG A 246 9.22 -2.13 -0.02
C ARG A 246 8.40 -2.71 1.11
N VAL A 247 7.36 -3.44 0.73
CA VAL A 247 6.40 -4.07 1.65
C VAL A 247 6.50 -5.57 1.50
N LEU A 248 6.58 -6.26 2.62
CA LEU A 248 6.49 -7.72 2.65
C LEU A 248 5.61 -8.18 3.81
N ALA A 249 4.99 -9.34 3.64
CA ALA A 249 4.29 -10.03 4.72
C ALA A 249 5.09 -11.26 5.17
N ILE A 250 5.07 -11.53 6.48
CA ILE A 250 5.46 -12.80 7.07
C ILE A 250 4.16 -13.45 7.54
N THR A 251 3.73 -14.49 6.86
CA THR A 251 2.41 -15.08 7.03
C THR A 251 2.50 -16.57 7.41
N PRO A 252 1.62 -17.09 8.28
CA PRO A 252 1.50 -18.52 8.47
C PRO A 252 1.23 -19.23 7.13
N LYS A 253 1.88 -20.36 6.87
CA LYS A 253 1.53 -21.18 5.71
C LYS A 253 0.13 -21.76 5.88
N LYS A 254 -0.63 -21.75 4.79
CA LYS A 254 -1.95 -22.38 4.69
C LYS A 254 -1.83 -23.90 4.70
#